data_b19439c2ee4d6de5ac581315bcd59860
#
_entry.id   b19439c2ee4d6de5ac581315bcd59860
#
_cell.length_a   1.000
_cell.length_b   1.000
_cell.length_c   1.000
_cell.angle_alpha   90.00
_cell.angle_beta   90.00
_cell.angle_gamma   90.00
#
_symmetry.space_group_name_H-M   'P 1'
#
loop_
_entity.id
_entity.type
_entity.pdbx_description
1 polymer ?
#
loop_
_entity_poly.entity_id
_entity_poly.type
_entity_poly.pdbx_seq_one_letter_code
_entity_poly.pdbx_strand_id
1 'polypeptide(L)'
;MYRFRYQFYVLIMINLLFGQEIIQDRIIVKIAPDISRADFSASLDTSKYIIEKVLVRRLNIVSIKLKNDMLEPLNAIKEFRNSPFIDKVIPDTKVTRRNIPDDTQFDQQWSLNNTGQSGGTIDADIDAIEAWDISTGGVTPLGDTIVVAIVDGGMLLTHADLIPNLWINLGEIAGNGIDDDDNGYIDDIHGWNAYSSNGSIPSDGHGTHVAGIVGAKGNNGTNVSGVNWDVKLMAIGGSSGTTSIVLEAYGYVLDQRAIYDSTGGASGAFIVATNSSFGVNNADCNSATYSLWNDMYNAMGQYGILSCGATMNNNSNVDVTGDVPTGCDSDYMISVTNTTRNDSKNSGAAYGATTIDLGAPGTQILSTYTGGGTSLLSGTSMASPHVAGAVGFMHASMSAGLASLFRTAPDQGAIIIKQIILDGTDPLTSLNGITVSGGRLNLYNSAVMSMEYLAADSLDPNPITNLTADTSEWYRITLEWDDPTELFGGDPIPNFMIDIFKDEEFETSIWSGVETYTDVGLSANIEYNYSLITRIVDNDSISISVSIPVIPIGGNCQPGDVTEDNIVNILDVIELLRFSLGYYDPTDLDYCKADLNYDNILDIIDVLMLMDIILGV
;
A
#
# COMPACT_ATOMS: atom_id res chain seq x y z
N MET A 1 1.77 26.70 -18.03
CA MET A 1 2.34 25.86 -16.97
C MET A 1 1.44 24.67 -16.63
N TYR A 2 0.13 24.80 -16.69
CA TYR A 2 -0.87 23.73 -16.44
C TYR A 2 -0.66 22.42 -17.23
N ARG A 3 -0.29 22.48 -18.51
CA ARG A 3 -0.03 21.29 -19.33
C ARG A 3 1.19 20.45 -18.88
N PHE A 4 2.16 21.05 -18.21
CA PHE A 4 3.41 20.36 -17.85
C PHE A 4 3.28 19.49 -16.59
N ARG A 5 2.51 19.90 -15.59
CA ARG A 5 2.25 19.08 -14.38
C ARG A 5 1.25 17.95 -14.66
N TYR A 6 0.19 18.21 -15.42
CA TYR A 6 -0.79 17.19 -15.81
C TYR A 6 -0.15 16.06 -16.64
N GLN A 7 0.77 16.39 -17.54
CA GLN A 7 1.52 15.38 -18.32
C GLN A 7 2.49 14.57 -17.44
N PHE A 8 2.98 15.14 -16.36
CA PHE A 8 3.85 14.42 -15.41
C PHE A 8 3.06 13.38 -14.60
N TYR A 9 1.85 13.69 -14.16
CA TYR A 9 0.97 12.75 -13.44
C TYR A 9 0.43 11.64 -14.34
N VAL A 10 0.02 11.96 -15.56
CA VAL A 10 -0.38 10.94 -16.56
C VAL A 10 0.82 10.06 -16.97
N LEU A 11 2.04 10.58 -16.95
CA LEU A 11 3.25 9.79 -17.23
C LEU A 11 3.60 8.86 -16.04
N ILE A 12 3.37 9.29 -14.81
CA ILE A 12 3.56 8.48 -13.59
C ILE A 12 2.52 7.36 -13.55
N MET A 13 1.24 7.63 -13.82
CA MET A 13 0.18 6.60 -13.88
C MET A 13 0.36 5.58 -15.01
N ILE A 14 0.87 6.00 -16.19
CA ILE A 14 1.18 5.05 -17.28
C ILE A 14 2.39 4.18 -16.93
N ASN A 15 3.32 4.65 -16.09
CA ASN A 15 4.40 3.81 -15.55
C ASN A 15 3.87 2.83 -14.48
N LEU A 16 2.84 3.19 -13.71
CA LEU A 16 2.19 2.30 -12.73
C LEU A 16 1.45 1.12 -13.38
N LEU A 17 0.82 1.33 -14.55
CA LEU A 17 0.13 0.26 -15.29
C LEU A 17 1.07 -0.82 -15.88
N PHE A 18 2.41 -0.57 -15.98
CA PHE A 18 3.35 -1.49 -16.60
C PHE A 18 4.63 -1.75 -15.79
N GLY A 19 4.84 -1.13 -14.64
CA GLY A 19 6.01 -1.37 -13.76
C GLY A 19 7.37 -1.18 -14.47
N GLN A 20 7.45 -0.40 -15.56
CA GLN A 20 8.67 -0.27 -16.35
C GLN A 20 9.02 1.20 -16.58
N GLU A 21 10.20 1.61 -16.11
CA GLU A 21 10.76 2.93 -16.35
C GLU A 21 11.06 3.12 -17.86
N ILE A 22 10.33 4.03 -18.51
CA ILE A 22 10.49 4.35 -19.93
C ILE A 22 11.64 5.34 -20.10
N ILE A 23 12.57 5.03 -21.00
CA ILE A 23 13.65 5.93 -21.41
C ILE A 23 13.05 7.07 -22.22
N GLN A 24 13.19 8.31 -21.73
CA GLN A 24 12.44 9.47 -22.22
C GLN A 24 12.90 10.01 -23.58
N ASP A 25 14.10 9.65 -24.04
CA ASP A 25 14.70 10.20 -25.28
C ASP A 25 14.69 9.24 -26.45
N ARG A 26 14.03 8.05 -26.37
CA ARG A 26 14.09 7.05 -27.43
C ARG A 26 12.91 6.08 -27.44
N ILE A 27 12.74 5.45 -28.64
CA ILE A 27 11.79 4.35 -28.87
C ILE A 27 12.48 3.24 -29.67
N ILE A 28 11.92 2.04 -29.61
CA ILE A 28 12.39 0.90 -30.41
C ILE A 28 11.38 0.62 -31.52
N VAL A 29 11.88 0.51 -32.75
CA VAL A 29 11.06 0.28 -33.95
C VAL A 29 11.53 -0.98 -34.66
N LYS A 30 10.58 -1.85 -35.00
CA LYS A 30 10.74 -2.92 -35.97
C LYS A 30 10.21 -2.44 -37.33
N ILE A 31 11.09 -2.31 -38.31
CA ILE A 31 10.74 -1.89 -39.67
C ILE A 31 9.98 -3.01 -40.38
N ALA A 32 9.00 -2.68 -41.21
CA ALA A 32 8.21 -3.65 -41.95
C ALA A 32 9.11 -4.53 -42.86
N PRO A 33 8.81 -5.82 -43.04
CA PRO A 33 9.69 -6.78 -43.71
C PRO A 33 10.13 -6.39 -45.12
N ASP A 34 9.23 -5.72 -45.86
CA ASP A 34 9.46 -5.35 -47.26
C ASP A 34 10.10 -3.96 -47.41
N ILE A 35 10.45 -3.30 -46.34
CA ILE A 35 11.02 -1.96 -46.32
C ILE A 35 12.50 -2.03 -45.97
N SER A 36 13.34 -1.40 -46.82
CA SER A 36 14.75 -1.25 -46.50
C SER A 36 14.96 -0.21 -45.39
N ARG A 37 16.06 -0.36 -44.62
CA ARG A 37 16.44 0.66 -43.62
C ARG A 37 16.74 2.02 -44.23
N ALA A 38 17.19 2.05 -45.51
CA ALA A 38 17.45 3.29 -46.21
C ALA A 38 16.13 4.03 -46.53
N ASP A 39 15.12 3.31 -47.01
CA ASP A 39 13.81 3.87 -47.31
C ASP A 39 13.10 4.33 -46.05
N PHE A 40 13.18 3.54 -44.97
CA PHE A 40 12.68 3.94 -43.67
C PHE A 40 13.38 5.20 -43.14
N SER A 41 14.73 5.25 -43.22
CA SER A 41 15.50 6.44 -42.82
C SER A 41 15.12 7.68 -43.63
N ALA A 42 14.84 7.53 -44.93
CA ALA A 42 14.40 8.61 -45.79
C ALA A 42 12.96 9.09 -45.49
N SER A 43 12.13 8.23 -44.88
CA SER A 43 10.75 8.56 -44.48
C SER A 43 10.65 9.30 -43.15
N LEU A 44 11.72 9.32 -42.37
CA LEU A 44 11.72 9.96 -41.06
C LEU A 44 11.75 11.49 -41.17
N ASP A 45 10.97 12.16 -40.32
CA ASP A 45 11.15 13.58 -40.06
C ASP A 45 12.46 13.79 -39.27
N THR A 46 13.53 14.12 -40.00
CA THR A 46 14.87 14.26 -39.44
C THR A 46 15.02 15.45 -38.50
N SER A 47 14.03 16.34 -38.41
CA SER A 47 14.00 17.39 -37.39
C SER A 47 13.61 16.86 -36.02
N LYS A 48 12.84 15.77 -35.99
CA LYS A 48 12.33 15.15 -34.75
C LYS A 48 13.06 13.87 -34.38
N TYR A 49 13.44 13.04 -35.37
CA TYR A 49 13.86 11.65 -35.18
C TYR A 49 15.19 11.35 -35.84
N ILE A 50 15.96 10.46 -35.23
CA ILE A 50 17.16 9.90 -35.86
C ILE A 50 17.32 8.43 -35.51
N ILE A 51 17.67 7.57 -36.47
CA ILE A 51 18.11 6.21 -36.17
C ILE A 51 19.44 6.30 -35.42
N GLU A 52 19.42 5.99 -34.13
CA GLU A 52 20.61 6.01 -33.26
C GLU A 52 21.45 4.76 -33.48
N LYS A 53 20.78 3.59 -33.47
CA LYS A 53 21.47 2.31 -33.54
C LYS A 53 20.61 1.23 -34.20
N VAL A 54 21.26 0.30 -34.92
CA VAL A 54 20.65 -0.95 -35.36
C VAL A 54 20.83 -1.99 -34.25
N LEU A 55 19.71 -2.36 -33.60
CA LEU A 55 19.71 -3.28 -32.46
C LEU A 55 19.79 -4.74 -32.95
N VAL A 56 18.93 -5.14 -33.89
CA VAL A 56 18.89 -6.50 -34.41
C VAL A 56 18.82 -6.47 -35.96
N ARG A 57 19.94 -6.74 -36.61
CA ARG A 57 20.06 -6.64 -38.08
C ARG A 57 19.11 -7.56 -38.85
N ARG A 58 18.94 -8.81 -38.35
CA ARG A 58 18.11 -9.83 -39.05
C ARG A 58 16.61 -9.57 -38.93
N LEU A 59 16.18 -8.83 -37.90
CA LEU A 59 14.78 -8.50 -37.67
C LEU A 59 14.45 -7.05 -38.03
N ASN A 60 15.39 -6.29 -38.59
CA ASN A 60 15.25 -4.87 -38.87
C ASN A 60 14.77 -4.04 -37.69
N ILE A 61 15.30 -4.33 -36.47
CA ILE A 61 14.97 -3.57 -35.26
C ILE A 61 16.03 -2.49 -35.06
N VAL A 62 15.56 -1.25 -34.86
CA VAL A 62 16.39 -0.06 -34.67
C VAL A 62 15.95 0.71 -33.41
N SER A 63 16.91 1.40 -32.78
CA SER A 63 16.64 2.45 -31.79
C SER A 63 16.51 3.79 -32.50
N ILE A 64 15.47 4.54 -32.18
CA ILE A 64 15.23 5.89 -32.69
C ILE A 64 15.32 6.86 -31.52
N LYS A 65 16.25 7.81 -31.63
CA LYS A 65 16.40 8.90 -30.68
C LYS A 65 15.46 10.06 -31.04
N LEU A 66 14.79 10.60 -30.02
CA LEU A 66 13.98 11.81 -30.09
C LEU A 66 14.90 13.03 -29.94
N LYS A 67 14.92 13.92 -30.92
CA LYS A 67 15.85 15.07 -30.99
C LYS A 67 15.41 16.29 -30.18
N ASN A 68 14.17 16.28 -29.71
CA ASN A 68 13.60 17.42 -29.00
C ASN A 68 13.10 16.94 -27.64
N ASP A 69 13.58 17.52 -26.56
CA ASP A 69 13.20 17.23 -25.18
C ASP A 69 11.68 17.45 -24.90
N MET A 70 10.96 18.08 -25.85
CA MET A 70 9.50 18.22 -25.82
C MET A 70 8.75 17.05 -26.49
N LEU A 71 9.47 16.09 -27.10
CA LEU A 71 8.87 14.90 -27.72
C LEU A 71 8.87 13.77 -26.72
N GLU A 72 7.69 13.37 -26.30
CA GLU A 72 7.53 12.22 -25.39
C GLU A 72 7.48 10.91 -26.18
N PRO A 73 8.10 9.81 -25.68
CA PRO A 73 8.11 8.50 -26.33
C PRO A 73 6.73 8.00 -26.71
N LEU A 74 5.74 8.15 -25.83
CA LEU A 74 4.37 7.69 -26.08
C LEU A 74 3.67 8.45 -27.22
N ASN A 75 3.96 9.75 -27.38
CA ASN A 75 3.44 10.53 -28.50
C ASN A 75 4.14 10.13 -29.81
N ALA A 76 5.45 9.91 -29.77
CA ALA A 76 6.18 9.35 -30.90
C ALA A 76 5.63 7.96 -31.30
N ILE A 77 5.37 7.08 -30.34
CA ILE A 77 4.77 5.76 -30.59
C ILE A 77 3.40 5.89 -31.28
N LYS A 78 2.54 6.82 -30.87
CA LYS A 78 1.26 7.08 -31.53
C LYS A 78 1.43 7.54 -33.00
N GLU A 79 2.40 8.42 -33.25
CA GLU A 79 2.75 8.88 -34.61
C GLU A 79 3.23 7.71 -35.47
N PHE A 80 4.11 6.87 -34.94
CA PHE A 80 4.72 5.75 -35.65
C PHE A 80 3.79 4.55 -35.89
N ARG A 81 2.78 4.31 -35.01
CA ARG A 81 1.85 3.15 -35.12
C ARG A 81 1.09 3.10 -36.46
N ASN A 82 0.82 4.23 -37.05
CA ASN A 82 0.05 4.32 -38.30
C ASN A 82 0.93 4.39 -39.55
N SER A 83 2.25 4.27 -39.41
CA SER A 83 3.19 4.34 -40.54
C SER A 83 3.26 3.01 -41.28
N PRO A 84 3.12 2.99 -42.64
CA PRO A 84 3.24 1.77 -43.42
C PRO A 84 4.67 1.20 -43.42
N PHE A 85 5.65 1.96 -42.94
CA PHE A 85 7.05 1.55 -42.86
C PHE A 85 7.37 0.72 -41.64
N ILE A 86 6.42 0.53 -40.72
CA ILE A 86 6.66 -0.01 -39.37
C ILE A 86 5.79 -1.25 -39.12
N ASP A 87 6.43 -2.32 -38.69
CA ASP A 87 5.77 -3.54 -38.20
C ASP A 87 5.37 -3.40 -36.74
N LYS A 88 6.31 -2.90 -35.88
CA LYS A 88 6.08 -2.71 -34.46
C LYS A 88 6.84 -1.49 -33.93
N VAL A 89 6.25 -0.78 -32.97
CA VAL A 89 6.91 0.26 -32.19
C VAL A 89 6.59 0.08 -30.72
N ILE A 90 7.62 0.16 -29.89
CA ILE A 90 7.52 0.02 -28.43
C ILE A 90 8.38 1.09 -27.74
N PRO A 91 8.08 1.47 -26.49
CA PRO A 91 9.01 2.26 -25.70
C PRO A 91 10.32 1.49 -25.47
N ASP A 92 11.43 2.20 -25.31
CA ASP A 92 12.65 1.63 -24.72
C ASP A 92 12.50 1.72 -23.21
N THR A 93 12.66 0.60 -22.53
CA THR A 93 12.43 0.50 -21.08
C THR A 93 13.73 0.12 -20.38
N LYS A 94 13.89 0.59 -19.16
CA LYS A 94 15.02 0.22 -18.33
C LYS A 94 14.92 -1.27 -17.98
N VAL A 95 16.02 -1.98 -18.17
CA VAL A 95 16.18 -3.38 -17.75
C VAL A 95 17.26 -3.39 -16.68
N THR A 96 16.87 -3.79 -15.46
CA THR A 96 17.79 -3.98 -14.34
C THR A 96 18.04 -5.46 -14.12
N ARG A 97 19.18 -5.80 -13.51
CA ARG A 97 19.35 -7.15 -12.95
C ARG A 97 18.52 -7.22 -11.68
N ARG A 98 17.76 -8.28 -11.48
CA ARG A 98 17.08 -8.53 -10.20
C ARG A 98 18.12 -8.81 -9.11
N ASN A 99 17.93 -8.23 -7.93
CA ASN A 99 18.76 -8.47 -6.75
C ASN A 99 18.37 -9.82 -6.13
N ILE A 100 18.87 -10.90 -6.72
CA ILE A 100 18.70 -12.25 -6.16
C ILE A 100 19.87 -12.50 -5.22
N PRO A 101 19.64 -12.81 -3.93
CA PRO A 101 20.69 -13.08 -2.98
C PRO A 101 21.44 -14.38 -3.32
N ASP A 102 22.72 -14.44 -2.99
CA ASP A 102 23.58 -15.62 -3.22
C ASP A 102 23.59 -16.63 -2.07
N ASP A 103 22.67 -16.49 -1.13
CA ASP A 103 22.51 -17.34 0.05
C ASP A 103 22.19 -18.77 -0.34
N THR A 104 22.91 -19.71 0.25
CA THR A 104 22.98 -21.09 -0.23
C THR A 104 21.68 -21.90 -0.22
N GLN A 105 20.66 -21.43 0.51
CA GLN A 105 19.36 -22.07 0.62
C GLN A 105 18.21 -21.14 0.17
N PHE A 106 18.51 -20.02 -0.47
CA PHE A 106 17.51 -19.07 -0.92
C PHE A 106 16.47 -19.69 -1.89
N ASP A 107 16.91 -20.62 -2.74
CA ASP A 107 16.04 -21.35 -3.66
C ASP A 107 14.95 -22.20 -2.98
N GLN A 108 15.05 -22.42 -1.66
CA GLN A 108 14.07 -23.12 -0.85
C GLN A 108 13.11 -22.18 -0.11
N GLN A 109 13.39 -20.87 -0.10
CA GLN A 109 12.59 -19.84 0.57
C GLN A 109 11.41 -19.37 -0.31
N TRP A 110 10.39 -20.23 -0.44
CA TRP A 110 9.23 -19.95 -1.25
C TRP A 110 8.47 -18.68 -0.83
N SER A 111 8.56 -18.27 0.42
CA SER A 111 7.87 -17.07 0.93
C SER A 111 8.44 -15.77 0.36
N LEU A 112 9.69 -15.78 -0.09
CA LEU A 112 10.39 -14.63 -0.68
C LEU A 112 10.46 -14.72 -2.21
N ASN A 113 10.40 -15.95 -2.79
CA ASN A 113 10.41 -16.18 -4.23
C ASN A 113 9.81 -17.56 -4.53
N ASN A 114 8.55 -17.61 -4.93
CA ASN A 114 7.84 -18.84 -5.25
C ASN A 114 7.88 -19.14 -6.75
N THR A 115 8.86 -19.92 -7.17
CA THR A 115 8.99 -20.38 -8.56
C THR A 115 8.24 -21.69 -8.84
N GLY A 116 7.36 -22.12 -7.91
CA GLY A 116 6.66 -23.39 -7.95
C GLY A 116 7.39 -24.53 -7.25
N GLN A 117 8.49 -24.24 -6.53
CA GLN A 117 9.23 -25.24 -5.75
C GLN A 117 8.33 -25.88 -4.71
N SER A 118 8.59 -27.19 -4.45
CA SER A 118 7.80 -28.01 -3.53
C SER A 118 6.30 -28.05 -3.83
N GLY A 119 5.89 -27.82 -5.10
CA GLY A 119 4.49 -27.83 -5.55
C GLY A 119 3.70 -26.57 -5.19
N GLY A 120 4.37 -25.45 -4.99
CA GLY A 120 3.76 -24.13 -4.81
C GLY A 120 3.15 -23.58 -6.11
N THR A 121 2.25 -22.64 -5.96
CA THR A 121 1.78 -21.81 -7.07
C THR A 121 2.86 -20.75 -7.36
N ILE A 122 3.26 -20.63 -8.61
CA ILE A 122 4.24 -19.60 -9.01
C ILE A 122 3.67 -18.23 -8.62
N ASP A 123 4.55 -17.36 -8.06
CA ASP A 123 4.19 -16.00 -7.66
C ASP A 123 3.31 -15.91 -6.38
N ALA A 124 3.11 -17.02 -5.69
CA ALA A 124 2.42 -17.04 -4.39
C ALA A 124 3.44 -16.81 -3.25
N ASP A 125 4.05 -15.63 -3.22
CA ASP A 125 5.05 -15.15 -2.24
C ASP A 125 4.81 -13.66 -1.90
N ILE A 126 5.77 -12.96 -1.35
CA ILE A 126 5.64 -11.55 -0.95
C ILE A 126 6.29 -10.56 -1.94
N ASP A 127 6.68 -10.97 -3.13
CA ASP A 127 7.39 -10.17 -4.15
C ASP A 127 8.68 -9.52 -3.62
N ALA A 128 9.44 -10.28 -2.80
CA ALA A 128 10.65 -9.76 -2.17
C ALA A 128 11.75 -9.45 -3.19
N ILE A 129 11.89 -10.25 -4.26
CA ILE A 129 12.91 -10.00 -5.30
C ILE A 129 12.67 -8.68 -6.00
N GLU A 130 11.42 -8.38 -6.33
CA GLU A 130 11.00 -7.13 -6.96
C GLU A 130 11.24 -5.96 -6.01
N ALA A 131 10.91 -6.11 -4.73
CA ALA A 131 11.13 -5.11 -3.69
C ALA A 131 12.61 -4.81 -3.47
N TRP A 132 13.48 -5.82 -3.51
CA TRP A 132 14.93 -5.63 -3.32
C TRP A 132 15.61 -4.86 -4.45
N ASP A 133 14.96 -4.67 -5.59
CA ASP A 133 15.41 -3.73 -6.62
C ASP A 133 15.19 -2.25 -6.19
N ILE A 134 14.32 -1.99 -5.22
CA ILE A 134 14.09 -0.66 -4.62
C ILE A 134 15.06 -0.42 -3.47
N SER A 135 15.12 -1.35 -2.50
CA SER A 135 15.96 -1.27 -1.30
C SER A 135 16.29 -2.67 -0.79
N THR A 136 17.32 -2.80 0.03
CA THR A 136 17.62 -4.02 0.81
C THR A 136 17.42 -3.83 2.32
N GLY A 137 16.84 -2.71 2.73
CA GLY A 137 16.65 -2.34 4.13
C GLY A 137 17.84 -1.58 4.73
N GLY A 138 17.87 -1.47 6.04
CA GLY A 138 19.02 -1.00 6.82
C GLY A 138 18.90 0.42 7.35
N VAL A 139 18.69 1.42 6.49
CA VAL A 139 18.62 2.83 6.89
C VAL A 139 17.47 3.55 6.21
N THR A 140 16.94 4.56 6.90
CA THR A 140 15.94 5.47 6.32
C THR A 140 16.59 6.43 5.30
N PRO A 141 15.82 7.10 4.44
CA PRO A 141 16.34 8.18 3.57
C PRO A 141 17.03 9.32 4.33
N LEU A 142 16.75 9.48 5.62
CA LEU A 142 17.37 10.49 6.49
C LEU A 142 18.57 9.95 7.28
N GLY A 143 18.95 8.68 7.09
CA GLY A 143 20.15 8.07 7.66
C GLY A 143 19.96 7.37 9.01
N ASP A 144 18.72 7.27 9.52
CA ASP A 144 18.45 6.54 10.76
C ASP A 144 18.62 5.03 10.55
N THR A 145 19.36 4.35 11.44
CA THR A 145 19.52 2.89 11.38
C THR A 145 18.24 2.21 11.86
N ILE A 146 17.58 1.47 10.97
CA ILE A 146 16.31 0.81 11.24
C ILE A 146 16.51 -0.39 12.16
N VAL A 147 15.72 -0.45 13.23
CA VAL A 147 15.73 -1.55 14.20
C VAL A 147 14.35 -2.20 14.27
N VAL A 148 14.30 -3.53 14.26
CA VAL A 148 13.09 -4.32 14.54
C VAL A 148 13.33 -5.13 15.81
N ALA A 149 12.46 -4.97 16.80
CA ALA A 149 12.54 -5.68 18.07
C ALA A 149 11.85 -7.06 17.95
N ILE A 150 12.59 -8.12 18.24
CA ILE A 150 12.09 -9.49 18.24
C ILE A 150 11.74 -9.89 19.66
N VAL A 151 10.46 -9.73 20.03
CA VAL A 151 9.95 -10.11 21.34
C VAL A 151 9.54 -11.57 21.29
N ASP A 152 10.40 -12.44 21.85
CA ASP A 152 10.22 -13.89 21.77
C ASP A 152 10.82 -14.59 23.01
N GLY A 153 11.11 -15.88 22.96
CA GLY A 153 11.81 -16.62 24.02
C GLY A 153 13.29 -16.28 24.15
N GLY A 154 13.82 -15.50 23.24
CA GLY A 154 15.23 -15.14 23.08
C GLY A 154 15.70 -15.37 21.64
N MET A 155 17.04 -15.38 21.42
CA MET A 155 17.64 -15.52 20.08
C MET A 155 19.04 -16.10 20.17
N LEU A 156 19.45 -16.93 19.19
CA LEU A 156 20.85 -17.39 19.10
C LEU A 156 21.73 -16.25 18.53
N LEU A 157 22.31 -15.45 19.40
CA LEU A 157 23.15 -14.30 19.05
C LEU A 157 24.42 -14.67 18.27
N THR A 158 24.81 -15.96 18.26
CA THR A 158 26.01 -16.46 17.54
C THR A 158 25.70 -17.08 16.18
N HIS A 159 24.45 -16.96 15.70
CA HIS A 159 24.09 -17.49 14.38
C HIS A 159 24.74 -16.66 13.27
N ALA A 160 25.42 -17.31 12.31
CA ALA A 160 26.23 -16.64 11.28
C ALA A 160 25.42 -15.62 10.45
N ASP A 161 24.14 -15.93 10.12
CA ASP A 161 23.26 -15.03 9.37
C ASP A 161 22.64 -13.91 10.20
N LEU A 162 22.69 -13.97 11.54
CA LEU A 162 22.13 -12.94 12.41
C LEU A 162 23.18 -11.97 12.94
N ILE A 163 24.40 -12.44 13.21
CA ILE A 163 25.49 -11.60 13.77
C ILE A 163 25.64 -10.25 13.06
N PRO A 164 25.67 -10.14 11.71
CA PRO A 164 25.88 -8.86 11.05
C PRO A 164 24.74 -7.87 11.27
N ASN A 165 23.56 -8.39 11.59
CA ASN A 165 22.32 -7.62 11.75
C ASN A 165 21.87 -7.47 13.20
N LEU A 166 22.63 -7.98 14.19
CA LEU A 166 22.32 -7.71 15.59
C LEU A 166 22.40 -6.21 15.87
N TRP A 167 21.42 -5.69 16.59
CA TRP A 167 21.53 -4.38 17.22
C TRP A 167 22.56 -4.45 18.35
N ILE A 168 23.30 -3.38 18.55
CA ILE A 168 24.34 -3.28 19.57
C ILE A 168 24.18 -1.95 20.30
N ASN A 169 23.97 -2.01 21.60
CA ASN A 169 24.12 -0.85 22.47
C ASN A 169 25.60 -0.53 22.64
N LEU A 170 26.04 0.56 22.02
CA LEU A 170 27.44 0.97 22.05
C LEU A 170 27.81 1.70 23.37
N GLY A 171 26.81 2.06 24.18
CA GLY A 171 26.99 2.65 25.49
C GLY A 171 27.42 1.65 26.56
N GLU A 172 27.17 0.35 26.33
CA GLU A 172 27.39 -0.73 27.30
C GLU A 172 28.73 -1.44 27.13
N ILE A 173 29.29 -1.91 28.25
CA ILE A 173 30.48 -2.78 28.31
C ILE A 173 30.05 -4.18 28.75
N ALA A 174 30.11 -5.12 27.85
CA ALA A 174 29.58 -6.46 28.01
C ALA A 174 30.07 -7.19 29.27
N GLY A 175 29.14 -7.67 30.10
CA GLY A 175 29.38 -8.60 31.20
C GLY A 175 30.10 -8.00 32.40
N ASN A 176 30.09 -6.68 32.58
CA ASN A 176 30.68 -6.03 33.75
C ASN A 176 29.71 -5.88 34.93
N GLY A 177 28.39 -6.09 34.69
CA GLY A 177 27.33 -5.98 35.68
C GLY A 177 27.00 -4.56 36.09
N ILE A 178 27.32 -3.58 35.24
CA ILE A 178 27.08 -2.15 35.44
C ILE A 178 26.22 -1.66 34.27
N ASP A 179 25.32 -0.75 34.54
CA ASP A 179 24.62 0.07 33.56
C ASP A 179 25.58 1.22 33.20
N ASP A 180 26.35 1.07 32.10
CA ASP A 180 27.43 2.00 31.75
C ASP A 180 26.93 3.28 31.07
N ASP A 181 25.70 3.26 30.52
CA ASP A 181 25.11 4.41 29.81
C ASP A 181 23.95 5.08 30.60
N ASP A 182 23.72 4.63 31.84
CA ASP A 182 22.69 5.13 32.75
C ASP A 182 21.27 5.09 32.14
N ASN A 183 20.98 4.10 31.29
CA ASN A 183 19.68 3.93 30.63
C ASN A 183 18.67 3.14 31.50
N GLY A 184 19.11 2.56 32.61
CA GLY A 184 18.32 1.75 33.54
C GLY A 184 18.40 0.24 33.28
N TYR A 185 19.18 -0.21 32.31
CA TYR A 185 19.26 -1.61 31.85
C TYR A 185 20.71 -2.12 31.85
N ILE A 186 21.04 -3.02 32.76
CA ILE A 186 22.42 -3.53 32.94
C ILE A 186 22.81 -4.52 31.84
N ASP A 187 23.98 -4.32 31.23
CA ASP A 187 24.57 -5.20 30.20
C ASP A 187 23.64 -5.46 29.00
N ASP A 188 22.82 -4.51 28.56
CA ASP A 188 21.82 -4.68 27.50
C ASP A 188 22.40 -4.58 26.07
N ILE A 189 23.56 -5.18 25.84
CA ILE A 189 24.36 -5.11 24.60
C ILE A 189 23.55 -5.39 23.33
N HIS A 190 22.66 -6.40 23.34
CA HIS A 190 21.87 -6.82 22.16
C HIS A 190 20.37 -6.72 22.38
N GLY A 191 19.94 -6.17 23.53
CA GLY A 191 18.57 -6.09 23.98
C GLY A 191 18.39 -6.57 25.42
N TRP A 192 17.19 -7.01 25.76
CA TRP A 192 16.79 -7.25 27.14
C TRP A 192 16.15 -8.62 27.37
N ASN A 193 16.45 -9.22 28.52
CA ASN A 193 15.83 -10.45 28.99
C ASN A 193 14.89 -10.15 30.16
N ALA A 194 13.60 -9.92 29.88
CA ALA A 194 12.57 -9.66 30.86
C ALA A 194 12.26 -10.87 31.80
N TYR A 195 12.69 -12.08 31.47
CA TYR A 195 12.58 -13.23 32.39
C TYR A 195 13.48 -13.11 33.62
N SER A 196 14.58 -12.38 33.49
CA SER A 196 15.62 -12.27 34.52
C SER A 196 16.05 -10.83 34.79
N SER A 197 15.41 -9.86 34.14
CA SER A 197 15.68 -8.42 34.22
C SER A 197 17.20 -8.12 34.07
N ASN A 198 17.79 -8.54 32.95
CA ASN A 198 19.19 -8.30 32.59
C ASN A 198 19.43 -8.46 31.09
N GLY A 199 20.62 -8.06 30.57
CA GLY A 199 21.00 -8.15 29.16
C GLY A 199 21.40 -9.57 28.67
N SER A 200 21.29 -10.62 29.48
CA SER A 200 21.67 -11.98 29.08
C SER A 200 20.55 -12.66 28.29
N ILE A 201 20.59 -12.57 26.97
CA ILE A 201 19.56 -13.09 26.08
C ILE A 201 19.59 -14.62 26.02
N PRO A 202 18.47 -15.33 26.30
CA PRO A 202 18.38 -16.78 26.15
C PRO A 202 18.55 -17.20 24.67
N SER A 203 19.17 -18.36 24.42
CA SER A 203 19.13 -18.98 23.11
C SER A 203 17.83 -19.76 22.94
N ASP A 204 16.96 -19.27 22.05
CA ASP A 204 15.68 -19.89 21.74
C ASP A 204 15.54 -20.22 20.26
N GLY A 205 15.01 -21.41 19.93
CA GLY A 205 14.90 -21.86 18.54
C GLY A 205 13.79 -21.14 17.77
N HIS A 206 12.69 -20.84 18.44
CA HIS A 206 11.55 -20.15 17.85
C HIS A 206 11.91 -18.69 17.55
N GLY A 207 12.43 -17.96 18.53
CA GLY A 207 12.84 -16.57 18.33
C GLY A 207 14.02 -16.42 17.35
N THR A 208 14.96 -17.40 17.31
CA THR A 208 16.00 -17.43 16.27
C THR A 208 15.40 -17.55 14.86
N HIS A 209 14.35 -18.39 14.70
CA HIS A 209 13.68 -18.57 13.43
C HIS A 209 12.92 -17.32 12.99
N VAL A 210 12.18 -16.72 13.89
CA VAL A 210 11.45 -15.46 13.71
C VAL A 210 12.42 -14.34 13.31
N ALA A 211 13.53 -14.19 14.02
CA ALA A 211 14.55 -13.18 13.72
C ALA A 211 15.12 -13.32 12.30
N GLY A 212 15.35 -14.56 11.84
CA GLY A 212 15.86 -14.82 10.50
C GLY A 212 14.86 -14.45 9.40
N ILE A 213 13.55 -14.60 9.62
CA ILE A 213 12.54 -14.14 8.67
C ILE A 213 12.58 -12.62 8.52
N VAL A 214 12.68 -11.88 9.62
CA VAL A 214 12.77 -10.41 9.59
C VAL A 214 14.04 -9.93 8.91
N GLY A 215 15.20 -10.50 9.27
CA GLY A 215 16.47 -9.89 8.92
C GLY A 215 17.69 -10.83 8.99
N ALA A 216 17.61 -12.09 8.54
CA ALA A 216 18.82 -12.82 8.20
C ALA A 216 19.59 -12.04 7.15
N LYS A 217 20.91 -11.94 7.28
CA LYS A 217 21.76 -11.17 6.38
C LYS A 217 21.72 -11.75 4.98
N GLY A 218 21.05 -11.04 4.06
CA GLY A 218 20.98 -11.46 2.66
C GLY A 218 22.26 -11.19 1.89
N ASN A 219 22.46 -11.95 0.81
CA ASN A 219 23.57 -11.82 -0.13
C ASN A 219 24.94 -11.94 0.55
N ASN A 220 25.06 -12.89 1.49
CA ASN A 220 26.30 -13.17 2.23
C ASN A 220 26.87 -14.58 1.93
N GLY A 221 26.26 -15.33 1.00
CA GLY A 221 26.64 -16.69 0.62
C GLY A 221 26.38 -17.73 1.71
N THR A 222 25.58 -17.43 2.73
CA THR A 222 25.34 -18.27 3.90
C THR A 222 23.85 -18.53 4.06
N ASN A 223 23.45 -19.74 4.31
CA ASN A 223 22.09 -20.24 4.61
C ASN A 223 20.93 -19.52 3.89
N VAL A 224 20.32 -18.50 4.52
CA VAL A 224 19.01 -17.91 4.13
C VAL A 224 19.04 -16.38 4.14
N SER A 225 18.10 -15.77 3.44
CA SER A 225 17.87 -14.31 3.45
C SER A 225 16.64 -13.97 4.30
N GLY A 226 16.66 -12.83 4.98
CA GLY A 226 15.47 -12.21 5.59
C GLY A 226 14.73 -11.29 4.63
N VAL A 227 13.58 -10.78 5.04
CA VAL A 227 12.83 -9.74 4.32
C VAL A 227 13.71 -8.50 4.11
N ASN A 228 14.48 -8.12 5.13
CA ASN A 228 15.51 -7.08 5.06
C ASN A 228 16.91 -7.71 5.15
N TRP A 229 17.82 -7.32 4.24
CA TRP A 229 19.20 -7.79 4.27
C TRP A 229 20.09 -7.09 5.30
N ASP A 230 19.74 -5.86 5.68
CA ASP A 230 20.60 -4.93 6.44
C ASP A 230 19.94 -4.34 7.70
N VAL A 231 18.68 -4.68 8.03
CA VAL A 231 17.99 -4.20 9.22
C VAL A 231 18.70 -4.66 10.50
N LYS A 232 18.60 -3.90 11.58
CA LYS A 232 19.09 -4.34 12.88
C LYS A 232 18.01 -5.05 13.68
N LEU A 233 18.40 -6.15 14.33
CA LEU A 233 17.55 -7.02 15.12
C LEU A 233 17.87 -6.82 16.61
N MET A 234 16.92 -6.31 17.37
CA MET A 234 17.02 -6.20 18.83
C MET A 234 16.42 -7.45 19.48
N ALA A 235 17.18 -8.15 20.27
CA ALA A 235 16.78 -9.41 20.87
C ALA A 235 16.09 -9.19 22.22
N ILE A 236 14.80 -9.58 22.34
CA ILE A 236 14.03 -9.42 23.57
C ILE A 236 13.52 -10.79 24.04
N GLY A 237 13.95 -11.20 25.22
CA GLY A 237 13.42 -12.39 25.89
C GLY A 237 12.25 -12.02 26.80
N GLY A 238 10.99 -12.40 26.41
CA GLY A 238 9.82 -11.96 27.17
C GLY A 238 8.46 -12.43 26.65
N SER A 239 8.42 -13.51 25.83
CA SER A 239 7.18 -13.96 25.16
C SER A 239 6.30 -14.90 25.98
N SER A 240 6.67 -15.23 27.20
CA SER A 240 5.96 -16.24 27.99
C SER A 240 6.01 -15.96 29.49
N GLY A 241 5.24 -16.70 30.25
CA GLY A 241 5.17 -16.58 31.71
C GLY A 241 4.02 -15.73 32.16
N THR A 242 4.23 -14.47 32.45
CA THR A 242 3.20 -13.55 32.97
C THR A 242 3.10 -12.27 32.17
N THR A 243 1.95 -11.61 32.27
CA THR A 243 1.76 -10.28 31.64
C THR A 243 2.83 -9.27 32.06
N SER A 244 3.31 -9.32 33.31
CA SER A 244 4.37 -8.41 33.79
C SER A 244 5.69 -8.59 33.04
N ILE A 245 6.08 -9.83 32.69
CA ILE A 245 7.25 -10.10 31.87
C ILE A 245 7.08 -9.50 30.47
N VAL A 246 5.92 -9.67 29.86
CA VAL A 246 5.64 -9.13 28.53
C VAL A 246 5.63 -7.60 28.54
N LEU A 247 5.01 -6.99 29.55
CA LEU A 247 5.00 -5.53 29.71
C LEU A 247 6.42 -4.97 29.95
N GLU A 248 7.27 -5.66 30.74
CA GLU A 248 8.68 -5.30 30.90
C GLU A 248 9.44 -5.38 29.57
N ALA A 249 9.20 -6.42 28.76
CA ALA A 249 9.80 -6.57 27.45
C ALA A 249 9.45 -5.41 26.50
N TYR A 250 8.17 -5.02 26.43
CA TYR A 250 7.75 -3.87 25.63
C TYR A 250 8.19 -2.54 26.24
N GLY A 251 8.26 -2.43 27.56
CA GLY A 251 8.77 -1.25 28.26
C GLY A 251 10.19 -0.92 27.83
N TYR A 252 11.06 -1.93 27.79
CA TYR A 252 12.42 -1.78 27.27
C TYR A 252 12.45 -1.25 25.82
N VAL A 253 11.61 -1.80 24.93
CA VAL A 253 11.52 -1.35 23.52
C VAL A 253 11.11 0.13 23.45
N LEU A 254 10.09 0.51 24.25
CA LEU A 254 9.60 1.88 24.33
C LEU A 254 10.70 2.84 24.85
N ASP A 255 11.40 2.46 25.92
CA ASP A 255 12.44 3.29 26.53
C ASP A 255 13.62 3.50 25.58
N GLN A 256 14.09 2.44 24.88
CA GLN A 256 15.18 2.57 23.89
C GLN A 256 14.80 3.49 22.72
N ARG A 257 13.55 3.47 22.28
CA ARG A 257 13.09 4.39 21.25
C ARG A 257 12.94 5.82 21.79
N ALA A 258 12.41 6.00 23.00
CA ALA A 258 12.29 7.32 23.63
C ALA A 258 13.68 7.96 23.88
N ILE A 259 14.68 7.16 24.29
CA ILE A 259 16.08 7.61 24.41
C ILE A 259 16.62 8.07 23.06
N TYR A 260 16.37 7.29 21.98
CA TYR A 260 16.79 7.68 20.62
C TYR A 260 16.23 9.04 20.23
N ASP A 261 14.92 9.22 20.38
CA ASP A 261 14.25 10.46 20.00
C ASP A 261 14.70 11.66 20.84
N SER A 262 14.84 11.49 22.16
CA SER A 262 15.29 12.54 23.07
C SER A 262 16.75 12.95 22.91
N THR A 263 17.60 12.03 22.44
CA THR A 263 19.04 12.29 22.22
C THR A 263 19.37 12.68 20.77
N GLY A 264 18.36 12.75 19.90
CA GLY A 264 18.56 12.98 18.46
C GLY A 264 19.36 11.88 17.79
N GLY A 265 19.23 10.63 18.27
CA GLY A 265 19.89 9.45 17.73
C GLY A 265 21.29 9.19 18.27
N ALA A 266 21.75 9.93 19.30
CA ALA A 266 23.06 9.72 19.91
C ALA A 266 23.13 8.46 20.79
N SER A 267 22.00 8.03 21.35
CA SER A 267 21.83 6.83 22.19
C SER A 267 20.48 6.20 21.91
N GLY A 268 20.24 4.97 22.39
CA GLY A 268 19.00 4.23 22.15
C GLY A 268 18.94 3.61 20.75
N ALA A 269 17.72 3.38 20.25
CA ALA A 269 17.51 2.69 18.98
C ALA A 269 16.31 3.24 18.20
N PHE A 270 16.46 3.46 16.89
CA PHE A 270 15.35 3.82 15.99
C PHE A 270 14.51 2.57 15.69
N ILE A 271 13.75 2.13 16.71
CA ILE A 271 12.88 0.96 16.60
C ILE A 271 11.61 1.39 15.87
N VAL A 272 11.27 0.66 14.80
CA VAL A 272 10.10 0.95 13.95
C VAL A 272 9.02 -0.12 14.05
N ALA A 273 9.40 -1.34 14.48
CA ALA A 273 8.44 -2.43 14.66
C ALA A 273 8.84 -3.35 15.82
N THR A 274 7.82 -3.98 16.42
CA THR A 274 7.97 -5.19 17.22
C THR A 274 7.38 -6.38 16.50
N ASN A 275 7.99 -7.58 16.64
CA ASN A 275 7.34 -8.83 16.28
C ASN A 275 6.97 -9.61 17.53
N SER A 276 5.70 -10.03 17.61
CA SER A 276 5.11 -10.77 18.71
C SER A 276 4.49 -12.06 18.20
N SER A 277 5.29 -13.13 18.16
CA SER A 277 4.84 -14.45 17.74
C SER A 277 4.32 -15.31 18.89
N PHE A 278 3.55 -14.69 19.79
CA PHE A 278 2.97 -15.30 20.99
C PHE A 278 1.67 -14.59 21.38
N GLY A 279 0.92 -15.13 22.37
CA GLY A 279 -0.30 -14.46 22.81
C GLY A 279 -1.10 -15.25 23.82
N VAL A 280 -2.30 -14.75 24.14
CA VAL A 280 -3.28 -15.39 25.02
C VAL A 280 -4.55 -15.69 24.23
N ASN A 281 -4.74 -16.97 23.93
CA ASN A 281 -5.86 -17.43 23.13
C ASN A 281 -7.21 -17.16 23.80
N ASN A 282 -8.21 -16.77 23.01
CA ASN A 282 -9.58 -16.51 23.44
C ASN A 282 -9.69 -15.51 24.60
N ALA A 283 -8.84 -14.49 24.57
CA ALA A 283 -8.79 -13.43 25.56
C ALA A 283 -9.30 -12.12 24.96
N ASP A 284 -10.06 -11.37 25.75
CA ASP A 284 -10.56 -10.04 25.38
C ASP A 284 -9.54 -8.99 25.86
N CYS A 285 -8.88 -8.33 24.91
CA CYS A 285 -7.88 -7.29 25.16
C CYS A 285 -8.47 -6.07 25.88
N ASN A 286 -9.76 -5.78 25.68
CA ASN A 286 -10.45 -4.67 26.33
C ASN A 286 -10.93 -4.99 27.75
N SER A 287 -10.78 -6.26 28.19
CA SER A 287 -11.09 -6.62 29.57
C SER A 287 -10.13 -5.97 30.54
N ALA A 288 -10.58 -5.77 31.78
CA ALA A 288 -9.73 -5.25 32.87
C ALA A 288 -8.44 -6.08 33.11
N THR A 289 -8.40 -7.33 32.66
CA THR A 289 -7.25 -8.23 32.80
C THR A 289 -6.13 -7.91 31.79
N TYR A 290 -6.49 -7.46 30.59
CA TYR A 290 -5.54 -7.30 29.49
C TYR A 290 -5.44 -5.88 28.93
N SER A 291 -6.18 -4.89 29.46
CA SER A 291 -6.21 -3.52 28.97
C SER A 291 -4.83 -2.85 28.90
N LEU A 292 -3.89 -3.21 29.77
CA LEU A 292 -2.52 -2.69 29.76
C LEU A 292 -1.73 -3.10 28.50
N TRP A 293 -2.13 -4.15 27.78
CA TRP A 293 -1.53 -4.49 26.51
C TRP A 293 -1.87 -3.42 25.47
N ASN A 294 -3.13 -3.00 25.44
CA ASN A 294 -3.60 -1.95 24.52
C ASN A 294 -2.92 -0.61 24.83
N ASP A 295 -2.82 -0.26 26.12
CA ASP A 295 -2.10 0.95 26.56
C ASP A 295 -0.64 0.93 26.11
N MET A 296 0.03 -0.23 26.18
CA MET A 296 1.42 -0.39 25.75
C MET A 296 1.58 -0.23 24.23
N TYR A 297 0.70 -0.84 23.42
CA TYR A 297 0.73 -0.68 21.96
C TYR A 297 0.46 0.76 21.55
N ASN A 298 -0.48 1.44 22.19
CA ASN A 298 -0.73 2.86 21.99
C ASN A 298 0.50 3.71 22.37
N ALA A 299 1.13 3.43 23.51
CA ALA A 299 2.34 4.15 23.93
C ALA A 299 3.50 3.96 22.95
N MET A 300 3.75 2.74 22.48
CA MET A 300 4.75 2.48 21.44
C MET A 300 4.40 3.17 20.11
N GLY A 301 3.12 3.16 19.73
CA GLY A 301 2.63 3.81 18.52
C GLY A 301 2.84 5.32 18.50
N GLN A 302 2.73 6.00 19.65
CA GLN A 302 3.04 7.44 19.77
C GLN A 302 4.51 7.76 19.42
N TYR A 303 5.40 6.78 19.53
CA TYR A 303 6.79 6.87 19.07
C TYR A 303 7.00 6.29 17.67
N GLY A 304 5.93 5.94 16.96
CA GLY A 304 6.00 5.43 15.60
C GLY A 304 6.36 3.94 15.49
N ILE A 305 6.20 3.15 16.55
CA ILE A 305 6.47 1.72 16.55
C ILE A 305 5.18 0.95 16.21
N LEU A 306 5.16 0.23 15.11
CA LEU A 306 4.08 -0.71 14.77
C LEU A 306 4.33 -2.07 15.42
N SER A 307 3.29 -2.64 16.03
CA SER A 307 3.36 -3.94 16.69
C SER A 307 2.74 -5.02 15.81
N CYS A 308 3.56 -5.95 15.29
CA CYS A 308 3.09 -7.06 14.47
C CYS A 308 2.81 -8.28 15.33
N GLY A 309 1.57 -8.76 15.33
CA GLY A 309 1.11 -9.88 16.16
C GLY A 309 0.68 -11.09 15.34
N ALA A 310 1.11 -12.28 15.78
CA ALA A 310 0.64 -13.54 15.24
C ALA A 310 -0.68 -13.97 15.91
N THR A 311 -1.73 -14.24 15.12
CA THR A 311 -2.99 -14.75 15.67
C THR A 311 -2.90 -16.23 16.07
N MET A 312 -3.92 -16.78 16.71
CA MET A 312 -3.97 -18.17 17.19
C MET A 312 -3.70 -19.20 16.08
N ASN A 313 -2.98 -20.28 16.45
CA ASN A 313 -2.78 -21.46 15.59
C ASN A 313 -3.95 -22.46 15.67
N ASN A 314 -5.16 -21.97 15.40
CA ASN A 314 -6.39 -22.76 15.25
C ASN A 314 -7.34 -22.05 14.28
N ASN A 315 -8.45 -22.66 13.88
CA ASN A 315 -9.41 -22.07 12.94
C ASN A 315 -10.51 -21.26 13.65
N SER A 316 -10.15 -20.42 14.62
CA SER A 316 -11.12 -19.59 15.35
C SER A 316 -11.36 -18.26 14.63
N ASN A 317 -12.56 -17.70 14.80
CA ASN A 317 -12.89 -16.34 14.41
C ASN A 317 -12.58 -15.41 15.59
N VAL A 318 -11.55 -14.59 15.48
CA VAL A 318 -11.08 -13.66 16.53
C VAL A 318 -12.12 -12.58 16.83
N ASP A 319 -12.89 -12.12 15.82
CA ASP A 319 -14.00 -11.16 16.03
C ASP A 319 -15.03 -11.68 17.04
N VAL A 320 -15.07 -12.98 17.31
CA VAL A 320 -16.02 -13.63 18.21
C VAL A 320 -15.35 -14.14 19.48
N THR A 321 -14.16 -14.71 19.36
CA THR A 321 -13.50 -15.40 20.49
C THR A 321 -12.53 -14.52 21.26
N GLY A 322 -12.10 -13.42 20.65
CA GLY A 322 -10.97 -12.63 21.12
C GLY A 322 -9.63 -13.34 20.93
N ASP A 323 -8.57 -12.59 21.06
CA ASP A 323 -7.16 -13.01 21.09
C ASP A 323 -6.31 -11.85 21.59
N VAL A 324 -5.24 -12.09 22.33
CA VAL A 324 -4.26 -11.08 22.73
C VAL A 324 -2.90 -11.53 22.19
N PRO A 325 -2.24 -10.74 21.33
CA PRO A 325 -2.45 -9.32 21.06
C PRO A 325 -3.40 -8.99 19.88
N THR A 326 -3.73 -9.93 18.99
CA THR A 326 -4.34 -9.62 17.70
C THR A 326 -5.81 -9.16 17.74
N GLY A 327 -6.46 -9.27 18.90
CA GLY A 327 -7.77 -8.69 19.15
C GLY A 327 -7.73 -7.39 19.98
N CYS A 328 -6.56 -6.75 20.10
CA CYS A 328 -6.44 -5.44 20.73
C CYS A 328 -6.85 -4.31 19.78
N ASP A 329 -7.49 -3.26 20.32
CA ASP A 329 -8.06 -2.17 19.52
C ASP A 329 -7.04 -1.07 19.13
N SER A 330 -5.74 -1.24 19.45
CA SER A 330 -4.74 -0.24 19.11
C SER A 330 -4.58 -0.10 17.59
N ASP A 331 -4.68 1.13 17.08
CA ASP A 331 -4.44 1.44 15.67
C ASP A 331 -3.03 1.07 15.21
N TYR A 332 -2.08 0.93 16.14
CA TYR A 332 -0.68 0.58 15.87
C TYR A 332 -0.39 -0.93 15.89
N MET A 333 -1.41 -1.76 16.10
CA MET A 333 -1.32 -3.21 15.95
C MET A 333 -1.53 -3.62 14.49
N ILE A 334 -0.70 -4.52 13.98
CA ILE A 334 -0.91 -5.23 12.70
C ILE A 334 -1.08 -6.71 13.02
N SER A 335 -2.29 -7.21 12.82
CA SER A 335 -2.68 -8.58 13.17
C SER A 335 -2.58 -9.51 11.96
N VAL A 336 -1.85 -10.62 12.09
CA VAL A 336 -1.41 -11.43 10.95
C VAL A 336 -1.90 -12.87 11.03
N THR A 337 -2.57 -13.35 9.95
CA THR A 337 -2.88 -14.76 9.74
C THR A 337 -1.92 -15.45 8.77
N ASN A 338 -1.97 -16.78 8.70
CA ASN A 338 -1.01 -17.62 7.97
C ASN A 338 -1.57 -18.05 6.60
N THR A 339 -0.80 -17.79 5.54
CA THR A 339 -1.03 -18.32 4.18
C THR A 339 -0.05 -19.43 3.82
N THR A 340 -0.44 -20.25 2.85
CA THR A 340 0.36 -21.33 2.29
C THR A 340 1.00 -20.92 0.97
N ARG A 341 1.96 -21.71 0.48
CA ARG A 341 2.61 -21.54 -0.84
C ARG A 341 1.65 -21.60 -2.06
N ASN A 342 0.36 -21.85 -1.84
CA ASN A 342 -0.68 -21.92 -2.87
C ASN A 342 -1.76 -20.86 -2.67
N ASP A 343 -1.45 -19.74 -2.03
CA ASP A 343 -2.37 -18.63 -1.77
C ASP A 343 -3.67 -19.02 -1.05
N SER A 344 -3.58 -20.03 -0.19
CA SER A 344 -4.68 -20.45 0.64
C SER A 344 -4.44 -20.05 2.08
N LYS A 345 -5.46 -19.54 2.79
CA LYS A 345 -5.40 -19.43 4.24
C LYS A 345 -5.10 -20.82 4.83
N ASN A 346 -4.12 -20.91 5.72
CA ASN A 346 -3.89 -22.16 6.43
C ASN A 346 -5.10 -22.52 7.28
N SER A 347 -5.62 -23.75 7.13
CA SER A 347 -6.81 -24.21 7.86
C SER A 347 -6.63 -24.28 9.39
N GLY A 348 -5.39 -24.25 9.87
CA GLY A 348 -5.04 -24.20 11.29
C GLY A 348 -4.72 -22.80 11.79
N ALA A 349 -4.99 -21.72 11.04
CA ALA A 349 -4.77 -20.35 11.45
C ALA A 349 -6.09 -19.62 11.72
N ALA A 350 -6.15 -18.80 12.76
CA ALA A 350 -7.31 -17.98 13.08
C ALA A 350 -7.50 -16.85 12.05
N TYR A 351 -8.67 -16.24 12.08
CA TYR A 351 -9.10 -15.20 11.15
C TYR A 351 -10.08 -14.24 11.87
N GLY A 352 -10.37 -13.11 11.24
CA GLY A 352 -11.35 -12.13 11.73
C GLY A 352 -11.49 -11.02 10.71
N ALA A 353 -12.71 -10.78 10.24
CA ALA A 353 -13.00 -9.81 9.19
C ALA A 353 -12.72 -8.35 9.64
N THR A 354 -12.74 -8.11 10.95
CA THR A 354 -12.55 -6.78 11.56
C THR A 354 -11.32 -6.69 12.45
N THR A 355 -10.73 -7.83 12.87
CA THR A 355 -9.61 -7.85 13.82
C THR A 355 -8.31 -8.34 13.22
N ILE A 356 -8.35 -9.15 12.15
CA ILE A 356 -7.12 -9.66 11.51
C ILE A 356 -6.86 -8.87 10.24
N ASP A 357 -5.77 -8.10 10.22
CA ASP A 357 -5.47 -7.14 9.17
C ASP A 357 -5.19 -7.81 7.83
N LEU A 358 -4.24 -8.76 7.78
CA LEU A 358 -3.82 -9.39 6.53
C LEU A 358 -3.30 -10.81 6.72
N GLY A 359 -3.06 -11.49 5.61
CA GLY A 359 -2.34 -12.76 5.58
C GLY A 359 -0.87 -12.58 5.19
N ALA A 360 -0.01 -13.47 5.67
CA ALA A 360 1.38 -13.57 5.22
C ALA A 360 1.85 -15.02 5.21
N PRO A 361 2.92 -15.37 4.45
CA PRO A 361 3.46 -16.72 4.40
C PRO A 361 3.83 -17.25 5.78
N GLY A 362 3.24 -18.39 6.17
CA GLY A 362 3.52 -18.96 7.50
C GLY A 362 3.56 -20.49 7.51
N THR A 363 3.47 -21.15 6.35
CA THR A 363 3.43 -22.62 6.26
C THR A 363 4.72 -23.16 5.65
N GLN A 364 5.47 -23.97 6.40
CA GLN A 364 6.76 -24.54 5.96
C GLN A 364 7.75 -23.44 5.53
N ILE A 365 7.99 -22.49 6.41
CA ILE A 365 8.92 -21.38 6.21
C ILE A 365 10.33 -21.81 6.64
N LEU A 366 11.29 -21.67 5.74
CA LEU A 366 12.71 -21.92 6.02
C LEU A 366 13.35 -20.66 6.58
N SER A 367 13.99 -20.79 7.76
CA SER A 367 14.72 -19.69 8.39
C SER A 367 15.82 -20.20 9.31
N THR A 368 16.60 -19.29 9.88
CA THR A 368 17.67 -19.57 10.85
C THR A 368 17.15 -20.36 12.07
N TYR A 369 18.01 -21.19 12.67
CA TYR A 369 17.62 -21.98 13.84
C TYR A 369 18.80 -22.19 14.80
N THR A 370 18.51 -22.62 16.03
CA THR A 370 19.55 -22.96 17.02
C THR A 370 20.47 -24.05 16.49
N GLY A 371 21.76 -23.96 16.89
CA GLY A 371 22.79 -24.85 16.35
C GLY A 371 23.52 -24.27 15.12
N GLY A 372 23.15 -23.05 14.67
CA GLY A 372 23.84 -22.33 13.59
C GLY A 372 23.40 -22.74 12.19
N GLY A 373 22.35 -23.54 12.06
CA GLY A 373 21.74 -23.96 10.79
C GLY A 373 20.33 -23.36 10.59
N THR A 374 19.54 -24.01 9.74
CA THR A 374 18.19 -23.61 9.38
C THR A 374 17.16 -24.68 9.73
N SER A 375 15.88 -24.30 9.81
CA SER A 375 14.76 -25.22 10.02
C SER A 375 13.52 -24.77 9.26
N LEU A 376 12.63 -25.72 8.93
CA LEU A 376 11.29 -25.45 8.43
C LEU A 376 10.31 -25.44 9.59
N LEU A 377 9.64 -24.30 9.83
CA LEU A 377 8.56 -24.19 10.80
C LEU A 377 7.26 -23.76 10.12
N SER A 378 6.14 -23.96 10.82
CA SER A 378 4.81 -23.56 10.35
C SER A 378 4.00 -22.99 11.51
N GLY A 379 3.32 -21.88 11.27
CA GLY A 379 2.43 -21.20 12.20
C GLY A 379 2.22 -19.75 11.81
N THR A 380 1.27 -19.11 12.43
CA THR A 380 1.10 -17.64 12.38
C THR A 380 2.34 -16.93 12.93
N SER A 381 3.09 -17.59 13.82
CA SER A 381 4.40 -17.15 14.31
C SER A 381 5.46 -16.95 13.20
N MET A 382 5.30 -17.57 12.03
CA MET A 382 6.18 -17.39 10.86
C MET A 382 5.60 -16.36 9.89
N ALA A 383 4.29 -16.10 9.95
CA ALA A 383 3.62 -15.08 9.14
C ALA A 383 3.89 -13.67 9.67
N SER A 384 3.71 -13.45 10.97
CA SER A 384 3.93 -12.15 11.63
C SER A 384 5.30 -11.53 11.35
N PRO A 385 6.43 -12.25 11.41
CA PRO A 385 7.75 -11.65 11.14
C PRO A 385 7.96 -11.21 9.69
N HIS A 386 7.23 -11.76 8.70
CA HIS A 386 7.25 -11.21 7.34
C HIS A 386 6.69 -9.79 7.34
N VAL A 387 5.62 -9.54 8.10
CA VAL A 387 4.99 -8.21 8.22
C VAL A 387 5.87 -7.25 9.03
N ALA A 388 6.46 -7.70 10.14
CA ALA A 388 7.41 -6.87 10.90
C ALA A 388 8.65 -6.51 10.06
N GLY A 389 9.12 -7.45 9.23
CA GLY A 389 10.15 -7.18 8.22
C GLY A 389 9.70 -6.17 7.18
N ALA A 390 8.44 -6.26 6.72
CA ALA A 390 7.89 -5.30 5.77
C ALA A 390 7.79 -3.88 6.37
N VAL A 391 7.39 -3.72 7.63
CA VAL A 391 7.42 -2.41 8.31
C VAL A 391 8.84 -1.83 8.27
N GLY A 392 9.85 -2.60 8.66
CA GLY A 392 11.25 -2.15 8.58
C GLY A 392 11.67 -1.80 7.15
N PHE A 393 11.19 -2.56 6.16
CA PHE A 393 11.47 -2.33 4.74
C PHE A 393 10.83 -1.04 4.23
N MET A 394 9.58 -0.74 4.63
CA MET A 394 8.91 0.52 4.27
C MET A 394 9.73 1.72 4.74
N HIS A 395 10.32 1.66 5.93
CA HIS A 395 11.20 2.72 6.44
C HIS A 395 12.47 2.92 5.60
N ALA A 396 12.96 1.88 4.92
CA ALA A 396 14.11 1.99 4.03
C ALA A 396 13.75 2.45 2.62
N SER A 397 12.52 2.21 2.17
CA SER A 397 12.03 2.53 0.83
C SER A 397 11.19 3.81 0.76
N MET A 398 10.77 4.38 1.90
CA MET A 398 9.88 5.54 1.93
C MET A 398 10.47 6.78 1.27
N SER A 399 9.58 7.67 0.81
CA SER A 399 9.96 8.98 0.33
C SER A 399 10.65 9.83 1.42
N ALA A 400 11.47 10.79 1.01
CA ALA A 400 12.06 11.75 1.97
C ALA A 400 10.99 12.56 2.72
N GLY A 401 9.85 12.83 2.08
CA GLY A 401 8.70 13.49 2.70
C GLY A 401 8.09 12.66 3.83
N LEU A 402 7.82 11.37 3.58
CA LEU A 402 7.31 10.47 4.62
C LEU A 402 8.32 10.27 5.76
N ALA A 403 9.62 10.20 5.43
CA ALA A 403 10.68 10.12 6.44
C ALA A 403 10.74 11.39 7.33
N SER A 404 10.51 12.57 6.75
CA SER A 404 10.42 13.83 7.50
C SER A 404 9.18 13.88 8.38
N LEU A 405 8.02 13.46 7.86
CA LEU A 405 6.80 13.34 8.65
C LEU A 405 7.00 12.40 9.84
N PHE A 406 7.68 11.28 9.64
CA PHE A 406 7.95 10.31 10.70
C PHE A 406 8.83 10.88 11.84
N ARG A 407 9.65 11.90 11.56
CA ARG A 407 10.42 12.61 12.60
C ARG A 407 9.60 13.66 13.36
N THR A 408 8.61 14.25 12.75
CA THR A 408 7.81 15.33 13.34
C THR A 408 6.50 14.85 13.94
N ALA A 409 5.89 13.80 13.36
CA ALA A 409 4.65 13.16 13.79
C ALA A 409 4.75 11.63 13.62
N PRO A 410 5.56 10.95 14.47
CA PRO A 410 5.85 9.51 14.30
C PRO A 410 4.61 8.63 14.39
N ASP A 411 3.64 9.01 15.22
CA ASP A 411 2.34 8.35 15.35
C ASP A 411 1.56 8.33 14.03
N GLN A 412 1.47 9.47 13.36
CA GLN A 412 0.82 9.58 12.04
C GLN A 412 1.59 8.79 10.98
N GLY A 413 2.93 8.92 10.99
CA GLY A 413 3.78 8.15 10.09
C GLY A 413 3.57 6.64 10.22
N ALA A 414 3.41 6.14 11.44
CA ALA A 414 3.13 4.73 11.69
C ALA A 414 1.79 4.27 11.09
N ILE A 415 0.72 5.05 11.29
CA ILE A 415 -0.60 4.75 10.69
C ILE A 415 -0.53 4.72 9.16
N ILE A 416 0.19 5.67 8.55
CA ILE A 416 0.39 5.71 7.10
C ILE A 416 1.13 4.45 6.63
N ILE A 417 2.21 4.03 7.31
CA ILE A 417 2.93 2.80 6.96
C ILE A 417 2.03 1.57 7.09
N LYS A 418 1.23 1.48 8.16
CA LYS A 418 0.23 0.40 8.30
C LYS A 418 -0.73 0.39 7.11
N GLN A 419 -1.32 1.53 6.77
CA GLN A 419 -2.27 1.63 5.65
C GLN A 419 -1.62 1.24 4.32
N ILE A 420 -0.41 1.72 4.02
CA ILE A 420 0.35 1.33 2.83
C ILE A 420 0.53 -0.20 2.74
N ILE A 421 0.84 -0.86 3.86
CA ILE A 421 0.99 -2.31 3.89
C ILE A 421 -0.35 -3.02 3.59
N LEU A 422 -1.46 -2.51 4.11
CA LEU A 422 -2.79 -3.10 3.90
C LEU A 422 -3.27 -2.89 2.46
N ASP A 423 -3.12 -1.70 1.92
CA ASP A 423 -3.53 -1.34 0.55
C ASP A 423 -2.64 -2.02 -0.51
N GLY A 424 -1.36 -2.26 -0.18
CA GLY A 424 -0.42 -2.95 -1.05
C GLY A 424 -0.62 -4.47 -1.15
N THR A 425 -1.53 -5.07 -0.40
CA THR A 425 -1.71 -6.54 -0.36
C THR A 425 -2.21 -7.10 -1.69
N ASP A 426 -1.81 -8.35 -2.01
CA ASP A 426 -2.40 -9.11 -3.12
C ASP A 426 -3.75 -9.70 -2.69
N PRO A 427 -4.86 -9.35 -3.34
CA PRO A 427 -6.18 -9.88 -2.98
C PRO A 427 -6.25 -11.40 -3.16
N LEU A 428 -6.65 -12.12 -2.11
CA LEU A 428 -6.80 -13.57 -2.15
C LEU A 428 -8.25 -14.00 -1.89
N THR A 429 -8.81 -14.81 -2.78
CA THR A 429 -10.15 -15.40 -2.57
C THR A 429 -10.27 -16.12 -1.21
N SER A 430 -9.17 -16.69 -0.70
CA SER A 430 -9.12 -17.40 0.57
C SER A 430 -9.13 -16.51 1.81
N LEU A 431 -8.88 -15.21 1.64
CA LEU A 431 -8.84 -14.19 2.71
C LEU A 431 -10.00 -13.19 2.59
N ASN A 432 -10.65 -13.13 1.45
CA ASN A 432 -11.75 -12.19 1.20
C ASN A 432 -12.89 -12.36 2.22
N GLY A 433 -13.22 -11.26 2.92
CA GLY A 433 -14.27 -11.22 3.95
C GLY A 433 -13.93 -11.94 5.26
N ILE A 434 -12.66 -12.34 5.46
CA ILE A 434 -12.17 -12.97 6.69
C ILE A 434 -10.90 -12.32 7.24
N THR A 435 -10.36 -11.31 6.57
CA THR A 435 -9.37 -10.36 7.06
C THR A 435 -9.75 -8.96 6.58
N VAL A 436 -9.21 -7.91 7.21
CA VAL A 436 -9.50 -6.50 6.90
C VAL A 436 -9.13 -6.18 5.44
N SER A 437 -7.90 -6.48 5.03
CA SER A 437 -7.43 -6.22 3.64
C SER A 437 -7.94 -7.25 2.63
N GLY A 438 -8.36 -8.45 3.07
CA GLY A 438 -8.69 -9.55 2.16
C GLY A 438 -7.49 -10.12 1.37
N GLY A 439 -6.26 -9.71 1.71
CA GLY A 439 -5.06 -9.96 0.91
C GLY A 439 -3.89 -10.58 1.67
N ARG A 440 -2.88 -11.02 0.88
CA ARG A 440 -1.56 -11.45 1.35
C ARG A 440 -0.59 -10.28 1.24
N LEU A 441 0.32 -10.14 2.21
CA LEU A 441 1.44 -9.20 2.15
C LEU A 441 2.11 -9.22 0.77
N ASN A 442 2.26 -8.05 0.16
CA ASN A 442 3.10 -7.81 -1.01
C ASN A 442 4.10 -6.70 -0.68
N LEU A 443 5.37 -7.08 -0.59
CA LEU A 443 6.44 -6.17 -0.18
C LEU A 443 6.74 -5.13 -1.26
N TYR A 444 6.67 -5.53 -2.54
CA TYR A 444 6.96 -4.63 -3.66
C TYR A 444 5.90 -3.55 -3.83
N ASN A 445 4.62 -3.91 -3.87
CA ASN A 445 3.54 -2.94 -3.98
C ASN A 445 3.59 -1.93 -2.83
N SER A 446 3.75 -2.42 -1.59
CA SER A 446 3.88 -1.55 -0.42
C SER A 446 5.11 -0.65 -0.51
N ALA A 447 6.26 -1.16 -1.00
CA ALA A 447 7.48 -0.37 -1.16
C ALA A 447 7.31 0.75 -2.20
N VAL A 448 6.66 0.45 -3.34
CA VAL A 448 6.35 1.46 -4.36
C VAL A 448 5.46 2.56 -3.78
N MET A 449 4.37 2.20 -3.09
CA MET A 449 3.48 3.17 -2.44
C MET A 449 4.22 4.02 -1.40
N SER A 450 5.10 3.42 -0.59
CA SER A 450 5.90 4.12 0.42
C SER A 450 6.92 5.10 -0.22
N MET A 451 7.55 4.69 -1.32
CA MET A 451 8.49 5.53 -2.07
C MET A 451 7.79 6.70 -2.77
N GLU A 452 6.59 6.48 -3.27
CA GLU A 452 5.80 7.49 -3.99
C GLU A 452 4.93 8.35 -3.06
N TYR A 453 4.88 8.03 -1.78
CA TYR A 453 4.11 8.81 -0.82
C TYR A 453 4.61 10.25 -0.76
N LEU A 454 3.73 11.18 -1.11
CA LEU A 454 3.99 12.63 -1.00
C LEU A 454 3.44 13.08 0.36
N ALA A 455 4.33 13.28 1.33
CA ALA A 455 3.92 13.94 2.57
C ALA A 455 3.46 15.36 2.22
N ALA A 456 2.30 15.75 2.74
CA ALA A 456 1.81 17.11 2.59
C ALA A 456 2.81 18.10 3.22
N ASP A 457 3.11 19.21 2.52
CA ASP A 457 3.81 20.34 3.11
C ASP A 457 2.89 20.94 4.20
N SER A 458 3.46 21.56 5.22
CA SER A 458 2.70 22.30 6.24
C SER A 458 1.78 23.38 5.66
N LEU A 459 2.07 23.81 4.44
CA LEU A 459 1.28 24.78 3.66
C LEU A 459 0.27 24.14 2.73
N ASP A 460 0.25 22.81 2.61
CA ASP A 460 -0.76 22.12 1.80
C ASP A 460 -2.10 22.06 2.55
N PRO A 461 -3.22 22.04 1.82
CA PRO A 461 -4.54 21.95 2.44
C PRO A 461 -4.78 20.56 3.01
N ASN A 462 -5.49 20.48 4.13
CA ASN A 462 -6.05 19.21 4.58
C ASN A 462 -7.05 18.68 3.54
N PRO A 463 -7.19 17.35 3.43
CA PRO A 463 -8.25 16.76 2.61
C PRO A 463 -9.63 17.03 3.21
N ILE A 464 -10.66 16.82 2.41
CA ILE A 464 -12.04 16.76 2.88
C ILE A 464 -12.20 15.61 3.90
N THR A 465 -13.25 15.69 4.71
CA THR A 465 -13.63 14.63 5.66
C THR A 465 -15.10 14.20 5.45
N ASN A 466 -15.49 13.08 6.06
CA ASN A 466 -16.86 12.57 6.06
C ASN A 466 -17.48 12.41 4.65
N LEU A 467 -16.68 12.05 3.65
CA LEU A 467 -17.18 11.80 2.29
C LEU A 467 -18.19 10.65 2.31
N THR A 468 -19.40 10.95 1.86
CA THR A 468 -20.50 10.00 1.70
C THR A 468 -21.09 10.09 0.31
N ALA A 469 -21.83 9.07 -0.10
CA ALA A 469 -22.52 9.03 -1.38
C ALA A 469 -23.96 8.56 -1.18
N ASP A 470 -24.91 9.36 -1.60
CA ASP A 470 -26.31 8.92 -1.71
C ASP A 470 -26.52 8.24 -3.07
N THR A 471 -26.87 6.96 -3.02
CA THR A 471 -27.16 6.09 -4.17
C THR A 471 -28.63 5.69 -4.23
N SER A 472 -29.49 6.37 -3.49
CA SER A 472 -30.94 6.04 -3.41
C SER A 472 -31.63 6.18 -4.77
N GLU A 473 -31.03 6.93 -5.69
CA GLU A 473 -31.51 7.11 -7.04
C GLU A 473 -30.60 6.42 -8.07
N TRP A 474 -31.21 5.71 -9.00
CA TRP A 474 -30.51 4.80 -9.92
C TRP A 474 -29.72 5.49 -11.05
N TYR A 475 -29.99 6.76 -11.35
CA TYR A 475 -29.41 7.53 -12.46
C TYR A 475 -28.49 8.66 -12.00
N ARG A 476 -28.44 8.92 -10.69
CA ARG A 476 -27.59 9.94 -10.10
C ARG A 476 -26.94 9.49 -8.80
N ILE A 477 -25.82 10.09 -8.51
CA ILE A 477 -25.10 9.95 -7.23
C ILE A 477 -24.94 11.35 -6.67
N THR A 478 -25.29 11.56 -5.40
CA THR A 478 -24.99 12.80 -4.69
C THR A 478 -23.89 12.52 -3.69
N LEU A 479 -22.74 13.18 -3.86
CA LEU A 479 -21.65 13.18 -2.91
C LEU A 479 -21.85 14.31 -1.91
N GLU A 480 -21.58 14.05 -0.64
CA GLU A 480 -21.53 15.03 0.44
C GLU A 480 -20.26 14.85 1.24
N TRP A 481 -19.68 15.95 1.72
CA TRP A 481 -18.43 15.95 2.50
C TRP A 481 -18.40 17.15 3.44
N ASP A 482 -17.44 17.15 4.37
CA ASP A 482 -17.09 18.34 5.16
C ASP A 482 -15.81 18.95 4.60
N ASP A 483 -15.82 20.25 4.35
CA ASP A 483 -14.66 21.02 3.90
C ASP A 483 -13.56 21.10 4.98
N PRO A 484 -12.28 21.12 4.62
CA PRO A 484 -11.22 21.37 5.59
C PRO A 484 -11.26 22.81 6.12
N THR A 485 -10.95 22.98 7.39
CA THR A 485 -10.92 24.29 8.06
C THR A 485 -9.53 24.89 8.19
N GLU A 486 -8.49 24.07 8.01
CA GLU A 486 -7.10 24.44 8.20
C GLU A 486 -6.17 23.74 7.21
N LEU A 487 -4.94 24.27 7.06
CA LEU A 487 -3.83 23.63 6.39
C LEU A 487 -3.29 22.48 7.23
N PHE A 488 -2.48 21.61 6.63
CA PHE A 488 -1.82 20.50 7.32
C PHE A 488 -0.97 20.96 8.52
N GLY A 489 -0.38 22.16 8.46
CA GLY A 489 0.35 22.77 9.57
C GLY A 489 -0.53 23.40 10.67
N GLY A 490 -1.86 23.35 10.57
CA GLY A 490 -2.80 23.92 11.53
C GLY A 490 -3.13 25.40 11.33
N ASP A 491 -2.58 26.06 10.32
CA ASP A 491 -2.96 27.43 9.96
C ASP A 491 -4.30 27.46 9.23
N PRO A 492 -5.10 28.53 9.33
CA PRO A 492 -6.35 28.66 8.60
C PRO A 492 -6.15 28.50 7.08
N ILE A 493 -6.99 27.68 6.46
CA ILE A 493 -6.92 27.45 5.01
C ILE A 493 -7.34 28.71 4.24
N PRO A 494 -6.57 29.15 3.21
CA PRO A 494 -6.99 30.23 2.31
C PRO A 494 -8.10 29.78 1.36
N ASN A 495 -8.50 30.65 0.40
CA ASN A 495 -9.52 30.30 -0.60
C ASN A 495 -9.15 29.01 -1.35
N PHE A 496 -10.06 28.05 -1.36
CA PHE A 496 -9.84 26.74 -1.98
C PHE A 496 -11.09 26.26 -2.76
N MET A 497 -10.85 25.26 -3.57
CA MET A 497 -11.86 24.49 -4.30
C MET A 497 -11.66 23.00 -4.05
N ILE A 498 -12.71 22.23 -4.19
CA ILE A 498 -12.66 20.76 -4.23
C ILE A 498 -12.72 20.34 -5.69
N ASP A 499 -11.63 19.75 -6.18
CA ASP A 499 -11.56 19.16 -7.51
C ASP A 499 -12.07 17.73 -7.46
N ILE A 500 -13.05 17.41 -8.28
CA ILE A 500 -13.73 16.12 -8.32
C ILE A 500 -13.31 15.36 -9.57
N PHE A 501 -12.94 14.11 -9.38
CA PHE A 501 -12.59 13.16 -10.44
C PHE A 501 -13.53 11.97 -10.37
N LYS A 502 -13.88 11.44 -11.55
CA LYS A 502 -14.62 10.19 -11.70
C LYS A 502 -13.81 9.24 -12.57
N ASP A 503 -13.54 8.03 -12.06
CA ASP A 503 -12.73 7.03 -12.76
C ASP A 503 -11.39 7.62 -13.27
N GLU A 504 -10.75 8.45 -12.41
CA GLU A 504 -9.50 9.17 -12.66
C GLU A 504 -9.59 10.34 -13.67
N GLU A 505 -10.75 10.61 -14.27
CA GLU A 505 -10.95 11.75 -15.15
C GLU A 505 -11.51 12.95 -14.38
N PHE A 506 -10.96 14.16 -14.66
CA PHE A 506 -11.44 15.38 -14.03
C PHE A 506 -12.85 15.72 -14.48
N GLU A 507 -13.77 15.86 -13.53
CA GLU A 507 -15.18 16.23 -13.78
C GLU A 507 -15.39 17.72 -13.58
N THR A 508 -15.13 18.24 -12.38
CA THR A 508 -15.43 19.63 -12.02
C THR A 508 -14.65 20.10 -10.80
N SER A 509 -14.76 21.40 -10.49
CA SER A 509 -14.27 22.00 -9.25
C SER A 509 -15.40 22.72 -8.53
N ILE A 510 -15.57 22.42 -7.25
CA ILE A 510 -16.60 23.01 -6.38
C ILE A 510 -15.94 24.01 -5.42
N TRP A 511 -16.50 25.20 -5.27
CA TRP A 511 -16.02 26.18 -4.32
C TRP A 511 -16.27 25.75 -2.87
N SER A 512 -15.36 26.10 -1.98
CA SER A 512 -15.51 25.91 -0.53
C SER A 512 -16.85 26.43 -0.02
N GLY A 513 -17.47 25.71 0.92
CA GLY A 513 -18.76 26.01 1.53
C GLY A 513 -19.96 25.48 0.76
N VAL A 514 -19.78 24.76 -0.35
CA VAL A 514 -20.87 24.07 -1.06
C VAL A 514 -21.08 22.64 -0.54
N GLU A 515 -19.99 21.90 -0.30
CA GLU A 515 -19.94 20.58 0.39
C GLU A 515 -20.83 19.49 -0.23
N THR A 516 -21.25 19.66 -1.47
CA THR A 516 -22.06 18.67 -2.20
C THR A 516 -21.80 18.73 -3.70
N TYR A 517 -21.92 17.59 -4.36
CA TYR A 517 -21.86 17.44 -5.81
C TYR A 517 -22.81 16.34 -6.27
N THR A 518 -23.58 16.59 -7.31
CA THR A 518 -24.47 15.60 -7.91
C THR A 518 -24.02 15.27 -9.32
N ASP A 519 -23.71 14.01 -9.57
CA ASP A 519 -23.43 13.46 -10.89
C ASP A 519 -24.66 12.74 -11.42
N VAL A 520 -25.00 12.97 -12.69
CA VAL A 520 -26.22 12.50 -13.34
C VAL A 520 -25.91 11.74 -14.64
N GLY A 521 -26.87 10.99 -15.14
CA GLY A 521 -26.71 10.23 -16.39
C GLY A 521 -25.86 8.96 -16.22
N LEU A 522 -25.77 8.45 -15.00
CA LEU A 522 -25.01 7.26 -14.66
C LEU A 522 -25.76 5.98 -15.08
N SER A 523 -24.99 4.91 -15.30
CA SER A 523 -25.57 3.59 -15.58
C SER A 523 -25.74 2.80 -14.29
N ALA A 524 -26.94 2.26 -14.09
CA ALA A 524 -27.23 1.43 -12.93
C ALA A 524 -26.33 0.18 -12.86
N ASN A 525 -25.96 -0.23 -11.65
CA ASN A 525 -25.12 -1.40 -11.36
C ASN A 525 -23.70 -1.34 -11.98
N ILE A 526 -23.24 -0.17 -12.41
CA ILE A 526 -21.85 0.09 -12.78
C ILE A 526 -21.16 0.76 -11.60
N GLU A 527 -19.97 0.29 -11.21
CA GLU A 527 -19.16 0.93 -10.20
C GLU A 527 -18.43 2.13 -10.79
N TYR A 528 -18.52 3.27 -10.13
CA TYR A 528 -17.79 4.50 -10.40
C TYR A 528 -16.91 4.82 -9.18
N ASN A 529 -15.68 5.25 -9.41
CA ASN A 529 -14.79 5.65 -8.34
C ASN A 529 -14.61 7.17 -8.35
N TYR A 530 -15.14 7.85 -7.32
CA TYR A 530 -14.98 9.30 -7.16
C TYR A 530 -13.79 9.59 -6.27
N SER A 531 -12.96 10.56 -6.68
CA SER A 531 -11.82 11.06 -5.91
C SER A 531 -11.91 12.57 -5.78
N LEU A 532 -11.83 13.07 -4.56
CA LEU A 532 -11.94 14.50 -4.23
C LEU A 532 -10.62 15.01 -3.67
N ILE A 533 -10.17 16.16 -4.16
CA ILE A 533 -8.89 16.78 -3.78
C ILE A 533 -9.15 18.26 -3.43
N THR A 534 -8.73 18.68 -2.25
CA THR A 534 -8.74 20.11 -1.90
C THR A 534 -7.59 20.81 -2.63
N ARG A 535 -7.87 21.93 -3.30
CA ARG A 535 -6.86 22.73 -4.02
C ARG A 535 -6.95 24.20 -3.63
N ILE A 536 -5.83 24.77 -3.17
CA ILE A 536 -5.71 26.21 -2.87
C ILE A 536 -5.66 26.99 -4.18
N VAL A 537 -6.52 28.02 -4.29
CA VAL A 537 -6.66 28.79 -5.54
C VAL A 537 -5.42 29.64 -5.86
N ASP A 538 -4.75 30.17 -4.84
CA ASP A 538 -3.68 31.16 -5.02
C ASP A 538 -2.32 30.55 -5.45
N ASN A 539 -2.04 29.30 -5.09
CA ASN A 539 -0.74 28.65 -5.31
C ASN A 539 -0.82 27.26 -5.92
N ASP A 540 -2.03 26.75 -6.19
CA ASP A 540 -2.30 25.41 -6.71
C ASP A 540 -1.79 24.24 -5.83
N SER A 541 -1.47 24.47 -4.55
CA SER A 541 -1.20 23.39 -3.59
C SER A 541 -2.45 22.53 -3.43
N ILE A 542 -2.25 21.21 -3.36
CA ILE A 542 -3.34 20.23 -3.29
C ILE A 542 -3.17 19.29 -2.09
N SER A 543 -4.29 18.82 -1.54
CA SER A 543 -4.31 17.74 -0.54
C SER A 543 -4.04 16.37 -1.16
N ILE A 544 -3.89 15.36 -0.31
CA ILE A 544 -4.12 13.97 -0.73
C ILE A 544 -5.58 13.79 -1.16
N SER A 545 -5.84 12.82 -2.05
CA SER A 545 -7.19 12.52 -2.50
C SER A 545 -7.95 11.69 -1.47
N VAL A 546 -9.26 11.95 -1.34
CA VAL A 546 -10.20 11.07 -0.63
C VAL A 546 -11.12 10.44 -1.66
N SER A 547 -11.21 9.11 -1.66
CA SER A 547 -11.94 8.37 -2.70
C SER A 547 -13.06 7.52 -2.13
N ILE A 548 -14.12 7.35 -2.92
CA ILE A 548 -15.25 6.48 -2.59
C ILE A 548 -15.72 5.73 -3.84
N PRO A 549 -15.74 4.39 -3.83
CA PRO A 549 -16.39 3.61 -4.88
C PRO A 549 -17.90 3.63 -4.67
N VAL A 550 -18.67 3.85 -5.72
CA VAL A 550 -20.12 4.01 -5.65
C VAL A 550 -20.80 3.25 -6.79
N ILE A 551 -21.86 2.52 -6.46
CA ILE A 551 -22.69 1.80 -7.44
C ILE A 551 -24.12 2.35 -7.37
N PRO A 552 -24.62 3.02 -8.41
CA PRO A 552 -26.02 3.42 -8.46
C PRO A 552 -26.94 2.21 -8.39
N ILE A 553 -27.94 2.25 -7.52
CA ILE A 553 -28.86 1.12 -7.33
C ILE A 553 -29.76 1.01 -8.55
N GLY A 554 -29.81 -0.16 -9.19
CA GLY A 554 -30.66 -0.42 -10.35
C GLY A 554 -32.14 -0.26 -10.03
N GLY A 555 -32.85 0.60 -10.76
CA GLY A 555 -34.31 0.77 -10.75
C GLY A 555 -34.93 0.35 -12.08
N ASN A 556 -36.24 0.06 -12.09
CA ASN A 556 -37.02 -0.23 -13.29
C ASN A 556 -37.36 1.04 -14.06
N CYS A 557 -36.34 1.81 -14.45
CA CYS A 557 -36.57 2.99 -15.26
C CYS A 557 -35.93 2.83 -16.64
N GLN A 558 -36.75 3.05 -17.67
CA GLN A 558 -36.31 3.13 -19.04
C GLN A 558 -36.45 4.59 -19.49
N PRO A 559 -35.34 5.32 -19.72
CA PRO A 559 -35.41 6.70 -20.21
C PRO A 559 -36.22 6.79 -21.49
N GLY A 560 -37.17 7.73 -21.53
CA GLY A 560 -38.07 7.92 -22.64
C GLY A 560 -39.38 7.12 -22.57
N ASP A 561 -39.51 6.11 -21.72
CA ASP A 561 -40.75 5.36 -21.46
C ASP A 561 -41.53 6.03 -20.32
N VAL A 562 -42.09 7.19 -20.60
CA VAL A 562 -42.82 8.05 -19.63
C VAL A 562 -44.17 7.44 -19.25
N THR A 563 -44.77 6.65 -20.14
CA THR A 563 -46.06 5.97 -19.92
C THR A 563 -45.97 4.62 -19.23
N GLU A 564 -44.76 4.08 -19.01
CA GLU A 564 -44.48 2.78 -18.39
C GLU A 564 -45.05 1.55 -19.16
N ASP A 565 -45.19 1.67 -20.46
CA ASP A 565 -45.69 0.57 -21.29
C ASP A 565 -44.58 -0.28 -21.93
N ASN A 566 -43.31 -0.02 -21.62
CA ASN A 566 -42.09 -0.60 -22.15
C ASN A 566 -41.86 -0.32 -23.66
N ILE A 567 -42.49 0.72 -24.21
CA ILE A 567 -42.35 1.11 -25.61
C ILE A 567 -42.17 2.64 -25.71
N VAL A 568 -40.94 3.08 -26.01
CA VAL A 568 -40.69 4.51 -26.25
C VAL A 568 -41.33 4.95 -27.57
N ASN A 569 -42.42 5.78 -27.51
CA ASN A 569 -43.20 6.18 -28.66
C ASN A 569 -43.87 7.55 -28.45
N ILE A 570 -44.78 7.97 -29.38
CA ILE A 570 -45.44 9.27 -29.33
C ILE A 570 -46.34 9.48 -28.10
N LEU A 571 -46.79 8.41 -27.44
CA LEU A 571 -47.58 8.53 -26.23
C LEU A 571 -46.78 9.09 -25.06
N ASP A 572 -45.49 8.74 -24.99
CA ASP A 572 -44.55 9.24 -24.00
C ASP A 572 -44.30 10.74 -24.20
N VAL A 573 -44.20 11.19 -25.45
CA VAL A 573 -44.10 12.61 -25.77
C VAL A 573 -45.32 13.40 -25.27
N ILE A 574 -46.50 12.80 -25.41
CA ILE A 574 -47.75 13.43 -24.93
C ILE A 574 -47.76 13.49 -23.40
N GLU A 575 -47.27 12.47 -22.71
CA GLU A 575 -47.25 12.45 -21.26
C GLU A 575 -46.19 13.44 -20.72
N LEU A 576 -45.00 13.46 -21.31
CA LEU A 576 -43.96 14.43 -21.00
C LEU A 576 -44.39 15.88 -21.22
N LEU A 577 -45.16 16.16 -22.29
CA LEU A 577 -45.77 17.47 -22.50
C LEU A 577 -46.74 17.85 -21.38
N ARG A 578 -47.45 16.90 -20.79
CA ARG A 578 -48.37 17.16 -19.66
C ARG A 578 -47.59 17.54 -18.40
N PHE A 579 -46.47 16.90 -18.12
CA PHE A 579 -45.57 17.30 -17.03
C PHE A 579 -45.03 18.71 -17.28
N SER A 580 -44.45 18.99 -18.45
CA SER A 580 -43.86 20.29 -18.78
C SER A 580 -44.88 21.45 -18.77
N LEU A 581 -46.14 21.15 -18.99
CA LEU A 581 -47.24 22.13 -18.92
C LEU A 581 -47.88 22.23 -17.52
N GLY A 582 -47.42 21.48 -16.54
CA GLY A 582 -47.88 21.52 -15.15
C GLY A 582 -49.29 20.96 -14.93
N TYR A 583 -49.72 19.97 -15.70
CA TYR A 583 -51.03 19.33 -15.50
C TYR A 583 -51.08 18.50 -14.22
N TYR A 584 -49.95 17.95 -13.78
CA TYR A 584 -49.73 17.30 -12.48
C TYR A 584 -48.24 17.36 -12.10
N ASP A 585 -47.97 17.21 -10.79
CA ASP A 585 -46.61 17.21 -10.26
C ASP A 585 -45.96 15.85 -10.54
N PRO A 586 -44.79 15.81 -11.20
CA PRO A 586 -44.05 14.58 -11.45
C PRO A 586 -43.48 13.97 -10.14
N THR A 587 -43.43 12.66 -10.09
CA THR A 587 -42.70 11.92 -9.05
C THR A 587 -41.23 11.76 -9.45
N ASP A 588 -40.37 11.32 -8.50
CA ASP A 588 -38.96 11.05 -8.81
C ASP A 588 -38.80 10.01 -9.92
N LEU A 589 -39.74 9.03 -10.01
CA LEU A 589 -39.74 8.03 -11.08
C LEU A 589 -40.11 8.62 -12.44
N ASP A 590 -40.95 9.66 -12.45
CA ASP A 590 -41.30 10.38 -13.66
C ASP A 590 -40.13 11.24 -14.16
N TYR A 591 -39.37 11.86 -13.26
CA TYR A 591 -38.11 12.54 -13.62
C TYR A 591 -37.11 11.59 -14.26
N CYS A 592 -36.91 10.43 -13.71
CA CYS A 592 -36.05 9.40 -14.25
C CYS A 592 -36.31 9.05 -15.73
N LYS A 593 -37.59 9.06 -16.14
CA LYS A 593 -38.00 8.68 -17.49
C LYS A 593 -38.10 9.86 -18.43
N ALA A 594 -38.39 11.02 -17.90
CA ALA A 594 -38.83 12.20 -18.61
C ALA A 594 -37.76 13.30 -18.71
N ASP A 595 -36.85 13.41 -17.73
CA ASP A 595 -35.74 14.36 -17.73
C ASP A 595 -34.55 13.75 -18.51
N LEU A 596 -34.56 14.00 -19.81
CA LEU A 596 -33.62 13.39 -20.73
C LEU A 596 -32.29 14.17 -20.86
N ASN A 597 -32.28 15.43 -20.40
CA ASN A 597 -31.07 16.26 -20.35
C ASN A 597 -30.47 16.32 -18.93
N TYR A 598 -31.14 15.71 -17.96
CA TYR A 598 -30.70 15.58 -16.56
C TYR A 598 -30.48 16.91 -15.83
N ASP A 599 -31.31 17.95 -16.15
CA ASP A 599 -31.25 19.27 -15.51
C ASP A 599 -32.23 19.44 -14.35
N ASN A 600 -32.99 18.40 -14.02
CA ASN A 600 -34.09 18.38 -13.02
C ASN A 600 -35.26 19.33 -13.35
N ILE A 601 -35.44 19.68 -14.61
CA ILE A 601 -36.55 20.51 -15.08
C ILE A 601 -37.24 19.79 -16.24
N LEU A 602 -38.45 19.32 -16.05
CA LEU A 602 -39.24 18.74 -17.15
C LEU A 602 -39.78 19.85 -18.05
N ASP A 603 -39.11 20.11 -19.17
CA ASP A 603 -39.48 21.18 -20.07
C ASP A 603 -39.51 20.77 -21.55
N ILE A 604 -39.52 21.74 -22.44
CA ILE A 604 -39.62 21.51 -23.88
C ILE A 604 -38.33 20.87 -24.45
N ILE A 605 -37.19 20.98 -23.74
CA ILE A 605 -35.94 20.42 -24.19
C ILE A 605 -36.00 18.90 -24.11
N ASP A 606 -36.54 18.34 -23.02
CA ASP A 606 -36.74 16.90 -22.85
C ASP A 606 -37.70 16.35 -23.91
N VAL A 607 -38.75 17.09 -24.20
CA VAL A 607 -39.70 16.74 -25.26
C VAL A 607 -38.98 16.63 -26.62
N LEU A 608 -38.10 17.57 -26.94
CA LEU A 608 -37.34 17.55 -28.19
C LEU A 608 -36.36 16.37 -28.21
N MET A 609 -35.68 16.10 -27.12
CA MET A 609 -34.77 14.96 -26.99
C MET A 609 -35.51 13.62 -27.13
N LEU A 610 -36.68 13.48 -26.51
CA LEU A 610 -37.51 12.30 -26.67
C LEU A 610 -37.99 12.12 -28.12
N MET A 611 -38.33 13.18 -28.81
CA MET A 611 -38.65 13.13 -30.24
C MET A 611 -37.48 12.69 -31.08
N ASP A 612 -36.26 13.14 -30.80
CA ASP A 612 -35.03 12.72 -31.48
C ASP A 612 -34.75 11.20 -31.27
N ILE A 613 -34.95 10.71 -30.04
CA ILE A 613 -34.86 9.27 -29.74
C ILE A 613 -35.87 8.45 -30.56
N ILE A 614 -37.12 8.91 -30.65
CA ILE A 614 -38.18 8.20 -31.39
C ILE A 614 -37.92 8.24 -32.90
N LEU A 615 -37.39 9.35 -33.41
CA LEU A 615 -37.11 9.53 -34.84
C LEU A 615 -35.76 8.93 -35.29
N GLY A 616 -34.90 8.56 -34.33
CA GLY A 616 -33.57 7.98 -34.60
C GLY A 616 -32.60 8.98 -35.22
N VAL A 617 -32.66 10.26 -34.83
CA VAL A 617 -31.80 11.35 -35.35
C VAL A 617 -30.75 11.74 -34.34
#